data_47072ec2a3955514ff79457d06728291
#
_entry.id   47072ec2a3955514ff79457d06728291
#
_cell.length_a   1.000
_cell.length_b   1.000
_cell.length_c   1.000
_cell.angle_alpha   90.00
_cell.angle_beta   90.00
_cell.angle_gamma   90.00
#
_symmetry.space_group_name_H-M   'P 1'
#
loop_
_entity.id
_entity.type
_entity.pdbx_description
1 polymer ?
#
loop_
_entity_poly.entity_id
_entity_poly.type
_entity_poly.pdbx_seq_one_letter_code
_entity_poly.pdbx_strand_id
1 'polypeptide(L)'
;MQAVLDFINKHHYDIFIPLTALAVLRIIVCRAQLKKIASLREKKGAYHAVGGNYTEIGAWLGTLPGLVLALAAPKLWYAGLVLAVIGGILLGKAGKKKGAELDDIYREVALELKREAEAEAARQEASRALEGGAEEIPEATEITENKGETNNG
;
A
#
# COMPACT_ATOMS: atom_id res chain seq x y z
N MET A 1 -36.42 -11.98 27.05
CA MET A 1 -36.23 -10.94 26.02
C MET A 1 -36.38 -9.53 26.59
N GLN A 2 -37.41 -9.24 27.38
CA GLN A 2 -37.63 -7.94 28.04
C GLN A 2 -36.44 -7.51 28.91
N ALA A 3 -35.88 -8.39 29.76
CA ALA A 3 -34.74 -8.07 30.62
C ALA A 3 -33.50 -7.52 29.86
N VAL A 4 -33.25 -7.99 28.64
CA VAL A 4 -32.16 -7.49 27.77
C VAL A 4 -32.47 -6.11 27.24
N LEU A 5 -33.72 -5.87 26.85
CA LEU A 5 -34.15 -4.55 26.37
C LEU A 5 -34.08 -3.50 27.47
N ASP A 6 -34.54 -3.85 28.69
CA ASP A 6 -34.46 -2.99 29.86
C ASP A 6 -33.01 -2.68 30.26
N PHE A 7 -32.13 -3.67 30.17
CA PHE A 7 -30.71 -3.48 30.41
C PHE A 7 -30.09 -2.50 29.41
N ILE A 8 -30.36 -2.67 28.10
CA ILE A 8 -29.83 -1.79 27.06
C ILE A 8 -30.39 -0.38 27.22
N ASN A 9 -31.67 -0.23 27.52
CA ASN A 9 -32.28 1.08 27.74
C ASN A 9 -31.67 1.78 28.95
N LYS A 10 -31.40 1.05 30.03
CA LYS A 10 -30.80 1.60 31.25
C LYS A 10 -29.34 2.05 31.05
N HIS A 11 -28.55 1.26 30.27
CA HIS A 11 -27.14 1.49 30.02
C HIS A 11 -26.86 2.04 28.59
N HIS A 12 -27.83 2.67 27.99
CA HIS A 12 -27.82 3.12 26.60
C HIS A 12 -26.56 3.92 26.26
N TYR A 13 -26.25 4.96 27.00
CA TYR A 13 -25.10 5.82 26.75
C TYR A 13 -23.77 5.11 27.04
N ASP A 14 -23.73 4.25 28.07
CA ASP A 14 -22.53 3.49 28.42
C ASP A 14 -22.13 2.49 27.31
N ILE A 15 -23.08 2.07 26.50
CA ILE A 15 -22.86 1.13 25.38
C ILE A 15 -22.55 1.89 24.07
N PHE A 16 -23.40 2.86 23.70
CA PHE A 16 -23.34 3.49 22.38
C PHE A 16 -22.25 4.58 22.25
N ILE A 17 -21.86 5.25 23.34
CA ILE A 17 -20.75 6.22 23.32
C ILE A 17 -19.42 5.53 23.00
N PRO A 18 -18.98 4.50 23.73
CA PRO A 18 -17.70 3.84 23.43
C PRO A 18 -17.73 3.14 22.07
N LEU A 19 -18.87 2.60 21.63
CA LEU A 19 -18.99 1.97 20.31
C LEU A 19 -18.83 2.99 19.18
N THR A 20 -19.43 4.17 19.32
CA THR A 20 -19.28 5.25 18.35
C THR A 20 -17.85 5.81 18.36
N ALA A 21 -17.25 5.98 19.54
CA ALA A 21 -15.87 6.40 19.67
C ALA A 21 -14.90 5.40 19.03
N LEU A 22 -15.15 4.10 19.21
CA LEU A 22 -14.36 3.03 18.57
C LEU A 22 -14.46 3.10 17.05
N ALA A 23 -15.66 3.31 16.50
CA ALA A 23 -15.86 3.43 15.05
C ALA A 23 -15.07 4.61 14.47
N VAL A 24 -15.12 5.78 15.12
CA VAL A 24 -14.34 6.96 14.71
C VAL A 24 -12.84 6.69 14.81
N LEU A 25 -12.38 6.11 15.91
CA LEU A 25 -10.96 5.77 16.12
C LEU A 25 -10.45 4.82 15.02
N ARG A 26 -11.22 3.79 14.68
CA ARG A 26 -10.84 2.85 13.62
C ARG A 26 -10.71 3.52 12.26
N ILE A 27 -11.61 4.44 11.91
CA ILE A 27 -11.50 5.24 10.68
C ILE A 27 -10.22 6.07 10.67
N ILE A 28 -9.89 6.72 11.79
CA ILE A 28 -8.66 7.52 11.91
C ILE A 28 -7.42 6.66 11.74
N VAL A 29 -7.37 5.49 12.41
CA VAL A 29 -6.26 4.55 12.32
C VAL A 29 -6.08 4.05 10.90
N CYS A 30 -7.15 3.61 10.22
CA CYS A 30 -7.08 3.15 8.83
C CYS A 30 -6.61 4.26 7.88
N ARG A 31 -7.07 5.51 8.07
CA ARG A 31 -6.57 6.66 7.30
C ARG A 31 -5.08 6.93 7.54
N ALA A 32 -4.62 6.82 8.78
CA ALA A 32 -3.20 6.99 9.11
C ALA A 32 -2.34 5.89 8.44
N GLN A 33 -2.82 4.64 8.44
CA GLN A 33 -2.17 3.53 7.75
C GLN A 33 -2.09 3.76 6.23
N LEU A 34 -3.16 4.24 5.59
CA LEU A 34 -3.15 4.58 4.17
C LEU A 34 -2.12 5.67 3.84
N LYS A 35 -2.01 6.72 4.67
CA LYS A 35 -0.97 7.74 4.50
C LYS A 35 0.43 7.15 4.64
N LYS A 36 0.65 6.27 5.60
CA LYS A 36 1.94 5.58 5.78
C LYS A 36 2.28 4.70 4.58
N ILE A 37 1.34 3.94 4.05
CA ILE A 37 1.52 3.12 2.85
C ILE A 37 1.87 4.00 1.64
N ALA A 38 1.17 5.12 1.44
CA ALA A 38 1.46 6.06 0.37
C ALA A 38 2.90 6.60 0.46
N SER A 39 3.36 7.01 1.64
CA SER A 39 4.72 7.50 1.85
C SER A 39 5.81 6.42 1.67
N LEU A 40 5.52 5.16 2.01
CA LEU A 40 6.45 4.05 1.80
C LEU A 40 6.59 3.70 0.32
N ARG A 41 5.48 3.76 -0.44
CA ARG A 41 5.47 3.54 -1.88
C ARG A 41 6.29 4.59 -2.61
N GLU A 42 6.13 5.87 -2.27
CA GLU A 42 6.89 6.98 -2.82
C GLU A 42 8.40 6.82 -2.58
N LYS A 43 8.79 6.34 -1.39
CA LYS A 43 10.21 6.22 -1.02
C LYS A 43 10.90 4.94 -1.49
N LYS A 44 10.16 3.83 -1.60
CA LYS A 44 10.75 2.49 -1.81
C LYS A 44 10.27 1.77 -3.06
N GLY A 45 9.30 2.33 -3.79
CA GLY A 45 8.69 1.68 -4.96
C GLY A 45 8.00 0.33 -4.63
N ALA A 46 7.79 0.04 -3.32
CA ALA A 46 7.24 -1.24 -2.91
C ALA A 46 5.70 -1.24 -2.98
N TYR A 47 5.14 -2.29 -3.57
CA TYR A 47 3.69 -2.51 -3.56
C TYR A 47 3.21 -2.92 -2.17
N HIS A 48 2.19 -2.22 -1.69
CA HIS A 48 1.45 -2.57 -0.48
C HIS A 48 -0.05 -2.49 -0.76
N ALA A 49 -0.76 -3.59 -0.49
CA ALA A 49 -2.21 -3.67 -0.68
C ALA A 49 -2.95 -2.67 0.23
N VAL A 50 -3.91 -1.95 -0.35
CA VAL A 50 -4.75 -0.96 0.37
C VAL A 50 -6.20 -1.39 0.48
N GLY A 51 -6.62 -2.44 -0.24
CA GLY A 51 -8.00 -2.92 -0.34
C GLY A 51 -8.64 -3.21 1.00
N GLY A 52 -7.89 -3.82 1.94
CA GLY A 52 -8.36 -4.09 3.30
C GLY A 52 -8.73 -2.81 4.06
N ASN A 53 -7.88 -1.80 4.00
CA ASN A 53 -8.11 -0.53 4.68
C ASN A 53 -9.31 0.23 4.10
N TYR A 54 -9.50 0.22 2.77
CA TYR A 54 -10.68 0.82 2.13
C TYR A 54 -11.97 0.08 2.50
N THR A 55 -11.94 -1.25 2.58
CA THR A 55 -13.07 -2.06 3.04
C THR A 55 -13.45 -1.70 4.47
N GLU A 56 -12.48 -1.63 5.36
CA GLU A 56 -12.68 -1.32 6.77
C GLU A 56 -13.19 0.12 6.97
N ILE A 57 -12.61 1.11 6.31
CA ILE A 57 -13.09 2.50 6.33
C ILE A 57 -14.53 2.56 5.85
N GLY A 58 -14.87 1.89 4.73
CA GLY A 58 -16.22 1.85 4.21
C GLY A 58 -17.20 1.25 5.21
N ALA A 59 -16.85 0.12 5.82
CA ALA A 59 -17.69 -0.54 6.81
C ALA A 59 -17.96 0.37 8.02
N TRP A 60 -16.91 0.95 8.63
CA TRP A 60 -17.08 1.83 9.79
C TRP A 60 -17.79 3.13 9.44
N LEU A 61 -17.52 3.72 8.28
CA LEU A 61 -18.22 4.91 7.82
C LEU A 61 -19.71 4.62 7.60
N GLY A 62 -20.05 3.42 7.12
CA GLY A 62 -21.43 3.00 6.94
C GLY A 62 -22.17 2.72 8.24
N THR A 63 -21.47 2.29 9.30
CA THR A 63 -22.08 2.06 10.61
C THR A 63 -22.35 3.34 11.38
N LEU A 64 -21.57 4.41 11.16
CA LEU A 64 -21.64 5.65 11.93
C LEU A 64 -23.04 6.29 11.95
N PRO A 65 -23.77 6.48 10.83
CA PRO A 65 -25.11 7.09 10.86
C PRO A 65 -26.08 6.32 11.75
N GLY A 66 -26.00 4.99 11.70
CA GLY A 66 -26.84 4.13 12.55
C GLY A 66 -26.49 4.22 14.04
N LEU A 67 -25.20 4.28 14.38
CA LEU A 67 -24.74 4.47 15.76
C LEU A 67 -25.11 5.85 16.29
N VAL A 68 -24.99 6.90 15.48
CA VAL A 68 -25.40 8.25 15.84
C VAL A 68 -26.93 8.31 16.07
N LEU A 69 -27.73 7.67 15.22
CA LEU A 69 -29.19 7.57 15.42
C LEU A 69 -29.52 6.81 16.70
N ALA A 70 -28.87 5.67 16.96
CA ALA A 70 -29.04 4.92 18.17
C ALA A 70 -28.69 5.74 19.41
N LEU A 71 -27.65 6.56 19.36
CA LEU A 71 -27.22 7.44 20.46
C LEU A 71 -28.21 8.62 20.69
N ALA A 72 -28.67 9.24 19.60
CA ALA A 72 -29.52 10.43 19.67
C ALA A 72 -30.97 10.10 20.02
N ALA A 73 -31.46 8.91 19.67
CA ALA A 73 -32.85 8.49 19.88
C ALA A 73 -32.90 7.15 20.68
N PRO A 74 -32.83 7.25 22.03
CA PRO A 74 -32.80 6.04 22.88
C PRO A 74 -33.99 5.09 22.68
N LYS A 75 -35.15 5.59 22.29
CA LYS A 75 -36.32 4.74 22.00
C LYS A 75 -36.24 4.03 20.65
N LEU A 76 -35.37 4.45 19.76
CA LEU A 76 -35.18 3.92 18.40
C LEU A 76 -33.82 3.27 18.20
N TRP A 77 -33.15 2.94 19.30
CA TRP A 77 -31.79 2.36 19.22
C TRP A 77 -31.70 1.12 18.32
N TYR A 78 -32.74 0.26 18.34
CA TYR A 78 -32.81 -0.93 17.48
C TYR A 78 -32.83 -0.56 15.99
N ALA A 79 -33.55 0.51 15.59
CA ALA A 79 -33.55 0.98 14.21
C ALA A 79 -32.17 1.53 13.82
N GLY A 80 -31.50 2.22 14.75
CA GLY A 80 -30.12 2.65 14.58
C GLY A 80 -29.15 1.50 14.36
N LEU A 81 -29.27 0.39 15.12
CA LEU A 81 -28.46 -0.81 14.91
C LEU A 81 -28.71 -1.46 13.55
N VAL A 82 -29.97 -1.62 13.14
CA VAL A 82 -30.30 -2.16 11.81
C VAL A 82 -29.68 -1.29 10.71
N LEU A 83 -29.81 0.05 10.82
CA LEU A 83 -29.21 0.98 9.88
C LEU A 83 -27.68 0.90 9.88
N ALA A 84 -27.05 0.74 11.05
CA ALA A 84 -25.60 0.56 11.18
C ALA A 84 -25.11 -0.71 10.45
N VAL A 85 -25.81 -1.84 10.64
CA VAL A 85 -25.45 -3.11 9.97
C VAL A 85 -25.62 -2.99 8.46
N ILE A 86 -26.74 -2.49 7.98
CA ILE A 86 -27.01 -2.33 6.54
C ILE A 86 -25.98 -1.36 5.93
N GLY A 87 -25.80 -0.19 6.54
CA GLY A 87 -24.82 0.80 6.10
C GLY A 87 -23.39 0.26 6.06
N GLY A 88 -22.98 -0.46 7.11
CA GLY A 88 -21.68 -1.10 7.20
C GLY A 88 -21.44 -2.11 6.08
N ILE A 89 -22.43 -2.95 5.77
CA ILE A 89 -22.34 -3.95 4.68
C ILE A 89 -22.26 -3.24 3.31
N LEU A 90 -23.13 -2.29 3.06
CA LEU A 90 -23.19 -1.60 1.76
C LEU A 90 -21.91 -0.80 1.48
N LEU A 91 -21.51 0.06 2.42
CA LEU A 91 -20.30 0.86 2.25
C LEU A 91 -19.01 0.02 2.39
N GLY A 92 -19.02 -1.08 3.15
CA GLY A 92 -17.93 -2.04 3.19
C GLY A 92 -17.71 -2.71 1.82
N LYS A 93 -18.78 -3.14 1.15
CA LYS A 93 -18.70 -3.68 -0.23
C LYS A 93 -18.22 -2.64 -1.24
N ALA A 94 -18.71 -1.41 -1.15
CA ALA A 94 -18.25 -0.31 -2.01
C ALA A 94 -16.76 -0.01 -1.76
N GLY A 95 -16.33 0.01 -0.50
CA GLY A 95 -14.93 0.16 -0.12
C GLY A 95 -14.04 -0.97 -0.66
N LYS A 96 -14.52 -2.21 -0.59
CA LYS A 96 -13.81 -3.36 -1.15
C LYS A 96 -13.61 -3.24 -2.65
N LYS A 97 -14.65 -2.85 -3.40
CA LYS A 97 -14.56 -2.66 -4.85
C LYS A 97 -13.54 -1.58 -5.20
N LYS A 98 -13.65 -0.40 -4.57
CA LYS A 98 -12.71 0.70 -4.79
C LYS A 98 -11.28 0.35 -4.37
N GLY A 99 -11.12 -0.39 -3.27
CA GLY A 99 -9.81 -0.85 -2.81
C GLY A 99 -9.16 -1.84 -3.77
N ALA A 100 -9.92 -2.76 -4.36
CA ALA A 100 -9.43 -3.70 -5.36
C ALA A 100 -8.98 -2.99 -6.65
N GLU A 101 -9.78 -2.04 -7.15
CA GLU A 101 -9.42 -1.22 -8.31
C GLU A 101 -8.10 -0.45 -8.09
N LEU A 102 -7.90 0.09 -6.90
CA LEU A 102 -6.66 0.78 -6.53
C LEU A 102 -5.48 -0.19 -6.38
N ASP A 103 -5.71 -1.37 -5.83
CA ASP A 103 -4.67 -2.39 -5.68
C ASP A 103 -4.17 -2.87 -7.05
N ASP A 104 -5.06 -3.04 -8.03
CA ASP A 104 -4.69 -3.41 -9.40
C ASP A 104 -3.83 -2.32 -10.07
N ILE A 105 -4.25 -1.06 -9.99
CA ILE A 105 -3.49 0.09 -10.53
C ILE A 105 -2.11 0.18 -9.88
N TYR A 106 -2.02 0.07 -8.57
CA TYR A 106 -0.76 0.18 -7.85
C TYR A 106 0.18 -0.99 -8.10
N ARG A 107 -0.38 -2.18 -8.34
CA ARG A 107 0.39 -3.36 -8.72
C ARG A 107 1.00 -3.20 -10.10
N GLU A 108 0.25 -2.66 -11.06
CA GLU A 108 0.71 -2.40 -12.42
C GLU A 108 1.86 -1.38 -12.42
N VAL A 109 1.68 -0.24 -11.76
CA VAL A 109 2.74 0.79 -11.61
C VAL A 109 3.99 0.22 -10.93
N ALA A 110 3.85 -0.62 -9.90
CA ALA A 110 5.00 -1.22 -9.24
C ALA A 110 5.76 -2.20 -10.14
N LEU A 111 5.06 -2.90 -11.03
CA LEU A 111 5.68 -3.78 -12.03
C LEU A 111 6.41 -3.00 -13.12
N GLU A 112 5.86 -1.88 -13.57
CA GLU A 112 6.52 -0.98 -14.52
C GLU A 112 7.82 -0.40 -13.95
N LEU A 113 7.76 0.17 -12.75
CA LEU A 113 8.93 0.71 -12.07
C LEU A 113 10.03 -0.34 -11.87
N LYS A 114 9.64 -1.59 -11.58
CA LYS A 114 10.60 -2.68 -11.44
C LYS A 114 11.27 -3.02 -12.79
N ARG A 115 10.51 -3.05 -13.88
CA ARG A 115 11.05 -3.28 -15.23
C ARG A 115 11.99 -2.16 -15.67
N GLU A 116 11.64 -0.91 -15.37
CA GLU A 116 12.51 0.24 -15.66
C GLU A 116 13.83 0.15 -14.89
N ALA A 117 13.77 -0.16 -13.58
CA ALA A 117 14.96 -0.33 -12.77
C ALA A 117 15.86 -1.49 -13.24
N GLU A 118 15.27 -2.61 -13.65
CA GLU A 118 16.01 -3.74 -14.24
C GLU A 118 16.65 -3.37 -15.58
N ALA A 119 15.96 -2.60 -16.42
CA ALA A 119 16.48 -2.12 -17.70
C ALA A 119 17.61 -1.10 -17.51
N GLU A 120 17.52 -0.21 -16.53
CA GLU A 120 18.60 0.72 -16.18
C GLU A 120 19.83 -0.02 -15.62
N ALA A 121 19.64 -0.99 -14.75
CA ALA A 121 20.73 -1.81 -14.23
C ALA A 121 21.46 -2.55 -15.36
N ALA A 122 20.72 -3.16 -16.28
CA ALA A 122 21.29 -3.83 -17.44
C ALA A 122 22.07 -2.86 -18.37
N ARG A 123 21.59 -1.64 -18.57
CA ARG A 123 22.32 -0.59 -19.33
C ARG A 123 23.61 -0.18 -18.64
N GLN A 124 23.58 -0.02 -17.31
CA GLN A 124 24.78 0.32 -16.54
C GLN A 124 25.83 -0.80 -16.56
N GLU A 125 25.40 -2.07 -16.48
CA GLU A 125 26.29 -3.21 -16.61
C GLU A 125 26.92 -3.30 -18.01
N ALA A 126 26.12 -3.08 -19.06
CA ALA A 126 26.63 -3.04 -20.43
C ALA A 126 27.62 -1.88 -20.65
N SER A 127 27.38 -0.69 -20.10
CA SER A 127 28.31 0.44 -20.15
C SER A 127 29.62 0.13 -19.43
N ARG A 128 29.57 -0.47 -18.25
CA ARG A 128 30.78 -0.87 -17.51
C ARG A 128 31.59 -1.93 -18.24
N ALA A 129 30.91 -2.90 -18.88
CA ALA A 129 31.58 -3.91 -19.68
C ALA A 129 32.31 -3.33 -20.90
N LEU A 130 31.74 -2.28 -21.51
CA LEU A 130 32.39 -1.56 -22.62
C LEU A 130 33.59 -0.73 -22.16
N GLU A 131 33.52 -0.08 -21.00
CA GLU A 131 34.61 0.70 -20.42
C GLU A 131 35.75 -0.21 -19.93
N GLY A 132 35.45 -1.34 -19.28
CA GLY A 132 36.46 -2.30 -18.83
C GLY A 132 37.14 -3.08 -19.95
N GLY A 133 36.50 -3.19 -21.13
CA GLY A 133 37.10 -3.84 -22.31
C GLY A 133 38.06 -2.93 -23.10
N ALA A 134 38.13 -1.65 -22.81
CA ALA A 134 39.03 -0.71 -23.49
C ALA A 134 40.42 -0.62 -22.87
N GLU A 135 40.66 -1.19 -21.70
CA GLU A 135 41.97 -1.14 -21.00
C GLU A 135 42.92 -2.30 -21.29
N GLU A 136 42.51 -3.35 -22.01
CA GLU A 136 43.39 -4.43 -22.45
C GLU A 136 43.66 -4.34 -23.96
N ILE A 137 44.34 -3.27 -24.42
CA ILE A 137 45.16 -3.34 -25.65
C ILE A 137 46.54 -3.77 -25.18
N PRO A 138 46.99 -5.01 -25.46
CA PRO A 138 48.39 -5.39 -25.18
C PRO A 138 49.30 -4.51 -26.02
N GLU A 139 50.15 -3.76 -25.35
CA GLU A 139 51.23 -2.96 -25.90
C GLU A 139 52.00 -3.83 -26.92
N ALA A 140 51.99 -3.40 -28.18
CA ALA A 140 52.68 -4.10 -29.27
C ALA A 140 54.14 -4.31 -28.88
N THR A 141 54.55 -5.51 -28.79
CA THR A 141 55.94 -5.96 -28.59
C THR A 141 56.78 -5.34 -29.69
N GLU A 142 57.68 -4.44 -29.32
CA GLU A 142 58.71 -3.85 -30.17
C GLU A 142 59.57 -4.99 -30.73
N ILE A 143 59.46 -5.26 -32.01
CA ILE A 143 60.37 -6.16 -32.75
C ILE A 143 61.68 -5.40 -32.88
N THR A 144 62.61 -5.70 -31.99
CA THR A 144 64.05 -5.29 -32.15
C THR A 144 64.64 -6.04 -33.34
N GLU A 145 64.78 -5.31 -34.41
CA GLU A 145 65.52 -5.69 -35.63
C GLU A 145 66.99 -5.82 -35.28
N ASN A 146 67.44 -7.09 -35.08
CA ASN A 146 68.83 -7.42 -34.82
C ASN A 146 69.55 -7.45 -36.17
N LYS A 147 70.26 -6.38 -36.50
CA LYS A 147 71.10 -6.19 -37.66
C LYS A 147 72.41 -6.96 -37.46
N GLY A 148 72.49 -8.15 -38.12
CA GLY A 148 73.68 -8.97 -38.12
C GLY A 148 74.81 -8.24 -38.87
N GLU A 149 75.85 -7.98 -38.15
CA GLU A 149 77.16 -7.62 -38.73
C GLU A 149 77.85 -8.87 -39.26
N THR A 150 78.03 -8.93 -40.58
CA THR A 150 78.98 -9.82 -41.24
C THR A 150 80.36 -9.19 -41.16
N ASN A 151 81.23 -9.82 -40.44
CA ASN A 151 82.64 -9.46 -40.52
C ASN A 151 83.40 -10.53 -41.28
N ASN A 152 83.97 -10.14 -42.41
CA ASN A 152 84.99 -10.90 -43.19
C ASN A 152 86.40 -10.66 -42.59
N GLY A 153 87.11 -11.72 -42.42
CA GLY A 153 88.53 -11.73 -42.16
C GLY A 153 89.08 -13.12 -42.27
#